data_50356f67c25f68b18af722c4c7c32eda
#
_entry.id   50356f67c25f68b18af722c4c7c32eda
#
_cell.length_a   1.000
_cell.length_b   1.000
_cell.length_c   1.000
_cell.angle_alpha   90.00
_cell.angle_beta   90.00
_cell.angle_gamma   90.00
#
_symmetry.space_group_name_H-M   'P 1'
#
loop_
_entity.id
_entity.type
_entity.pdbx_description
1 polymer ?
#
loop_
_entity_poly.entity_id
_entity_poly.type
_entity_poly.pdbx_seq_one_letter_code
_entity_poly.pdbx_strand_id
1 'polypeptide(L)'
;MNEIKIRPFEEKDRTALKDFKLSVQQLEFTSLPLDVLSDALGDDDRMPCVVIDNDDRIVGFFVLHKHYRHEGYDTRREVVFVRSLSINESVQGKGYGTKVALNLPIFVQEHFSEYDHLHLVVDADNTAAWNLYERAGFIHTATKEDGPIGLERLYHLDLDQKYVSNIKLVVDEEIESPNIKIDIILDNEKMIGYLEGTVEEGSLLIKNIFVDENERKRGIASSALRQIGTFLRRNMKEISELAVAVNDDESINKLFEYVGFARFKETDKDDLYIKYIKY
;
A
#
# COMPACT_ATOMS: atom_id res chain seq x y z
N MET A 1 7.65 8.51 -19.19
CA MET A 1 7.46 7.84 -17.87
C MET A 1 8.00 6.43 -17.98
N ASN A 2 8.74 5.95 -16.97
CA ASN A 2 9.26 4.57 -17.00
C ASN A 2 8.09 3.61 -16.76
N GLU A 3 7.50 3.04 -17.80
CA GLU A 3 6.51 1.98 -17.65
C GLU A 3 7.18 0.68 -17.19
N ILE A 4 6.41 -0.20 -16.59
CA ILE A 4 6.86 -1.54 -16.20
C ILE A 4 5.88 -2.58 -16.70
N LYS A 5 6.40 -3.79 -16.89
CA LYS A 5 5.60 -5.00 -17.09
C LYS A 5 5.99 -6.03 -16.03
N ILE A 6 5.00 -6.64 -15.40
CA ILE A 6 5.19 -7.78 -14.51
C ILE A 6 4.85 -9.04 -15.28
N ARG A 7 5.64 -10.08 -15.12
CA ARG A 7 5.33 -11.42 -15.65
C ARG A 7 5.96 -12.52 -14.80
N PRO A 8 5.48 -13.76 -14.90
CA PRO A 8 6.18 -14.92 -14.35
C PRO A 8 7.62 -15.01 -14.87
N PHE A 9 8.49 -15.55 -14.01
CA PHE A 9 9.88 -15.86 -14.37
C PHE A 9 9.93 -16.90 -15.50
N GLU A 10 10.85 -16.74 -16.42
CA GLU A 10 11.20 -17.70 -17.44
C GLU A 10 12.69 -18.06 -17.34
N GLU A 11 13.09 -19.27 -17.74
CA GLU A 11 14.49 -19.73 -17.56
C GLU A 11 15.51 -18.82 -18.29
N LYS A 12 15.11 -18.15 -19.36
CA LYS A 12 15.95 -17.15 -20.03
C LYS A 12 16.37 -15.97 -19.13
N ASP A 13 15.59 -15.67 -18.08
CA ASP A 13 15.81 -14.55 -17.17
C ASP A 13 16.95 -14.81 -16.18
N ARG A 14 17.26 -16.09 -15.96
CA ARG A 14 18.28 -16.52 -14.98
C ARG A 14 19.63 -15.82 -15.20
N THR A 15 19.99 -15.58 -16.45
CA THR A 15 21.25 -14.92 -16.77
C THR A 15 21.24 -13.46 -16.30
N ALA A 16 20.16 -12.73 -16.55
CA ALA A 16 20.03 -11.34 -16.10
C ALA A 16 19.93 -11.23 -14.55
N LEU A 17 19.33 -12.22 -13.90
CA LEU A 17 19.27 -12.26 -12.43
C LEU A 17 20.61 -12.50 -11.75
N LYS A 18 21.66 -13.01 -12.46
CA LYS A 18 23.02 -13.10 -11.93
C LYS A 18 23.64 -11.74 -11.66
N ASP A 19 23.25 -10.73 -12.44
CA ASP A 19 23.76 -9.37 -12.34
C ASP A 19 22.88 -8.47 -11.46
N PHE A 20 21.83 -9.05 -10.86
CA PHE A 20 20.92 -8.32 -9.95
C PHE A 20 21.62 -8.01 -8.64
N LYS A 21 21.59 -6.74 -8.24
CA LYS A 21 22.30 -6.26 -7.05
C LYS A 21 21.35 -5.66 -6.05
N LEU A 22 21.64 -5.88 -4.79
CA LEU A 22 21.03 -5.26 -3.64
C LEU A 22 22.11 -4.59 -2.79
N SER A 23 21.77 -3.46 -2.16
CA SER A 23 22.66 -2.84 -1.18
C SER A 23 22.76 -3.70 0.08
N VAL A 24 23.81 -3.47 0.89
CA VAL A 24 23.97 -4.15 2.20
C VAL A 24 22.73 -3.95 3.07
N GLN A 25 22.18 -2.73 3.10
CA GLN A 25 20.97 -2.43 3.87
C GLN A 25 19.73 -3.22 3.37
N GLN A 26 19.60 -3.41 2.06
CA GLN A 26 18.48 -4.20 1.52
C GLN A 26 18.60 -5.68 1.85
N LEU A 27 19.83 -6.22 1.88
CA LEU A 27 20.08 -7.61 2.23
C LEU A 27 19.73 -7.94 3.69
N GLU A 28 19.55 -6.93 4.54
CA GLU A 28 18.99 -7.11 5.89
C GLU A 28 17.49 -7.48 5.84
N PHE A 29 16.76 -7.03 4.82
CA PHE A 29 15.31 -7.18 4.71
C PHE A 29 14.85 -8.17 3.63
N THR A 30 15.72 -8.52 2.67
CA THR A 30 15.36 -9.41 1.56
C THR A 30 16.60 -10.15 1.04
N SER A 31 16.37 -11.17 0.23
CA SER A 31 17.44 -11.98 -0.38
C SER A 31 17.63 -11.64 -1.85
N LEU A 32 18.79 -11.99 -2.41
CA LEU A 32 18.98 -11.93 -3.85
C LEU A 32 18.00 -12.87 -4.57
N PRO A 33 17.52 -12.50 -5.77
CA PRO A 33 16.58 -13.32 -6.54
C PRO A 33 17.02 -14.78 -6.71
N LEU A 34 18.29 -15.03 -7.01
CA LEU A 34 18.79 -16.38 -7.24
C LEU A 34 18.83 -17.23 -5.96
N ASP A 35 18.96 -16.61 -4.78
CA ASP A 35 18.99 -17.33 -3.50
C ASP A 35 17.63 -17.95 -3.15
N VAL A 36 16.53 -17.33 -3.62
CA VAL A 36 15.17 -17.79 -3.37
C VAL A 36 14.51 -18.48 -4.56
N LEU A 37 15.09 -18.34 -5.74
CA LEU A 37 14.52 -18.84 -7.00
C LEU A 37 14.39 -20.38 -7.02
N SER A 38 15.41 -21.08 -6.53
CA SER A 38 15.40 -22.56 -6.49
C SER A 38 14.23 -23.11 -5.69
N ASP A 39 14.04 -22.55 -4.50
CA ASP A 39 12.94 -22.94 -3.61
C ASP A 39 11.58 -22.54 -4.19
N ALA A 40 11.52 -21.38 -4.85
CA ALA A 40 10.29 -20.91 -5.48
C ALA A 40 9.89 -21.77 -6.69
N LEU A 41 10.84 -22.27 -7.45
CA LEU A 41 10.57 -23.17 -8.59
C LEU A 41 10.28 -24.60 -8.17
N GLY A 42 10.67 -25.00 -6.97
CA GLY A 42 10.41 -26.34 -6.39
C GLY A 42 9.07 -26.45 -5.65
N ASP A 43 8.28 -25.39 -5.59
CA ASP A 43 7.04 -25.31 -4.84
C ASP A 43 5.90 -24.83 -5.74
N ASP A 44 4.92 -25.69 -6.02
CA ASP A 44 3.78 -25.41 -6.90
C ASP A 44 2.86 -24.28 -6.38
N ASP A 45 2.98 -23.93 -5.11
CA ASP A 45 2.25 -22.80 -4.52
C ASP A 45 2.99 -21.47 -4.69
N ARG A 46 4.20 -21.47 -5.24
CA ARG A 46 4.99 -20.28 -5.48
C ARG A 46 5.09 -19.94 -6.96
N MET A 47 4.97 -18.67 -7.26
CA MET A 47 5.20 -18.11 -8.60
C MET A 47 6.26 -17.01 -8.52
N PRO A 48 7.51 -17.29 -8.88
CA PRO A 48 8.52 -16.25 -9.03
C PRO A 48 8.18 -15.36 -10.22
N CYS A 49 8.33 -14.04 -10.03
CA CYS A 49 7.99 -13.01 -11.00
C CYS A 49 9.14 -12.05 -11.22
N VAL A 50 9.25 -11.55 -12.44
CA VAL A 50 10.20 -10.50 -12.83
C VAL A 50 9.44 -9.22 -13.20
N VAL A 51 10.08 -8.09 -12.94
CA VAL A 51 9.63 -6.76 -13.35
C VAL A 51 10.56 -6.26 -14.44
N ILE A 52 10.00 -5.88 -15.56
CA ILE A 52 10.72 -5.47 -16.76
C ILE A 52 10.41 -4.00 -17.05
N ASP A 53 11.41 -3.22 -17.40
CA ASP A 53 11.25 -1.84 -17.88
C ASP A 53 11.01 -1.78 -19.40
N ASN A 54 10.89 -0.56 -19.94
CA ASN A 54 10.66 -0.33 -21.37
C ASN A 54 11.80 -0.79 -22.30
N ASP A 55 12.99 -1.03 -21.73
CA ASP A 55 14.18 -1.49 -22.48
C ASP A 55 14.37 -3.02 -22.34
N ASP A 56 13.31 -3.75 -21.92
CA ASP A 56 13.31 -5.18 -21.63
C ASP A 56 14.33 -5.62 -20.55
N ARG A 57 14.77 -4.70 -19.69
CA ARG A 57 15.70 -5.03 -18.60
C ARG A 57 14.94 -5.46 -17.35
N ILE A 58 15.42 -6.49 -16.67
CA ILE A 58 14.89 -6.91 -15.38
C ILE A 58 15.32 -5.88 -14.32
N VAL A 59 14.36 -5.15 -13.79
CA VAL A 59 14.54 -4.10 -12.79
C VAL A 59 14.06 -4.50 -11.41
N GLY A 60 13.27 -5.56 -11.29
CA GLY A 60 12.77 -6.07 -10.03
C GLY A 60 12.45 -7.56 -10.06
N PHE A 61 12.26 -8.12 -8.88
CA PHE A 61 11.92 -9.52 -8.66
C PHE A 61 11.05 -9.63 -7.41
N PHE A 62 10.12 -10.58 -7.40
CA PHE A 62 9.34 -11.00 -6.23
C PHE A 62 8.79 -12.41 -6.41
N VAL A 63 8.25 -12.98 -5.34
CA VAL A 63 7.57 -14.29 -5.37
C VAL A 63 6.15 -14.11 -4.82
N LEU A 64 5.14 -14.59 -5.56
CA LEU A 64 3.79 -14.79 -5.06
C LEU A 64 3.68 -16.20 -4.47
N HIS A 65 3.05 -16.31 -3.31
CA HIS A 65 2.94 -17.58 -2.58
C HIS A 65 1.48 -17.79 -2.17
N LYS A 66 0.82 -18.74 -2.81
CA LYS A 66 -0.55 -19.17 -2.50
C LYS A 66 -0.57 -19.94 -1.18
N HIS A 67 -1.69 -19.95 -0.49
CA HIS A 67 -1.93 -20.74 0.73
C HIS A 67 -0.95 -20.49 1.89
N TYR A 68 -0.01 -19.55 1.73
CA TYR A 68 0.95 -19.23 2.77
C TYR A 68 0.27 -18.45 3.90
N ARG A 69 0.41 -18.95 5.12
CA ARG A 69 -0.04 -18.27 6.32
C ARG A 69 1.18 -17.88 7.14
N HIS A 70 1.40 -16.58 7.28
CA HIS A 70 2.51 -16.07 8.08
C HIS A 70 2.24 -16.33 9.56
N GLU A 71 3.23 -16.81 10.29
CA GLU A 71 3.12 -17.10 11.72
C GLU A 71 2.68 -15.86 12.51
N GLY A 72 1.71 -16.03 13.39
CA GLY A 72 1.12 -14.93 14.18
C GLY A 72 0.02 -14.13 13.47
N TYR A 73 -0.26 -14.43 12.19
CA TYR A 73 -1.30 -13.74 11.41
C TYR A 73 -2.32 -14.74 10.89
N ASP A 74 -3.40 -14.93 11.63
CA ASP A 74 -4.50 -15.80 11.21
C ASP A 74 -5.52 -15.03 10.36
N THR A 75 -5.91 -15.63 9.25
CA THR A 75 -7.00 -15.13 8.40
C THR A 75 -7.80 -16.31 7.87
N ARG A 76 -9.13 -16.14 7.77
CA ARG A 76 -10.03 -17.12 7.13
C ARG A 76 -10.14 -16.91 5.63
N ARG A 77 -9.49 -15.86 5.09
CA ARG A 77 -9.58 -15.48 3.68
C ARG A 77 -8.55 -16.20 2.85
N GLU A 78 -8.82 -16.39 1.59
CA GLU A 78 -7.85 -16.89 0.62
C GLU A 78 -6.89 -15.76 0.24
N VAL A 79 -5.61 -16.01 0.45
CA VAL A 79 -4.57 -15.01 0.42
C VAL A 79 -3.45 -15.40 -0.53
N VAL A 80 -3.04 -14.46 -1.38
CA VAL A 80 -1.73 -14.52 -2.03
C VAL A 80 -0.75 -13.66 -1.22
N PHE A 81 0.36 -14.28 -0.81
CA PHE A 81 1.40 -13.59 -0.04
C PHE A 81 2.52 -13.13 -0.97
N VAL A 82 2.93 -11.86 -0.86
CA VAL A 82 4.04 -11.28 -1.62
C VAL A 82 5.33 -11.41 -0.82
N ARG A 83 6.32 -12.08 -1.39
CA ARG A 83 7.62 -12.34 -0.75
C ARG A 83 8.77 -11.83 -1.59
N SER A 84 9.88 -11.52 -0.92
CA SER A 84 11.19 -11.22 -1.55
C SER A 84 11.11 -10.13 -2.63
N LEU A 85 10.19 -9.16 -2.46
CA LEU A 85 10.09 -8.06 -3.41
C LEU A 85 11.34 -7.18 -3.31
N SER A 86 12.04 -7.09 -4.42
CA SER A 86 13.27 -6.34 -4.52
C SER A 86 13.36 -5.57 -5.84
N ILE A 87 14.01 -4.41 -5.80
CA ILE A 87 14.34 -3.59 -6.97
C ILE A 87 15.86 -3.51 -7.08
N ASN A 88 16.40 -3.78 -8.28
CA ASN A 88 17.83 -3.73 -8.54
C ASN A 88 18.39 -2.37 -8.09
N GLU A 89 19.48 -2.40 -7.32
CA GLU A 89 20.13 -1.20 -6.75
C GLU A 89 20.41 -0.13 -7.83
N SER A 90 20.83 -0.52 -9.02
CA SER A 90 21.17 0.39 -10.12
C SER A 90 20.02 1.28 -10.62
N VAL A 91 18.79 0.91 -10.30
CA VAL A 91 17.57 1.61 -10.75
C VAL A 91 16.67 2.09 -9.63
N GLN A 92 17.09 1.97 -8.38
CA GLN A 92 16.35 2.49 -7.23
C GLN A 92 16.20 4.02 -7.27
N GLY A 93 15.26 4.54 -6.48
CA GLY A 93 14.94 5.98 -6.45
C GLY A 93 14.19 6.49 -7.69
N LYS A 94 13.99 5.65 -8.72
CA LYS A 94 13.29 6.01 -9.96
C LYS A 94 11.79 5.66 -9.97
N GLY A 95 11.25 5.24 -8.82
CA GLY A 95 9.82 4.95 -8.64
C GLY A 95 9.38 3.54 -9.08
N TYR A 96 10.29 2.65 -9.46
CA TYR A 96 9.94 1.28 -9.88
C TYR A 96 9.20 0.50 -8.79
N GLY A 97 9.66 0.55 -7.54
CA GLY A 97 8.98 -0.14 -6.43
C GLY A 97 7.53 0.29 -6.25
N THR A 98 7.27 1.61 -6.33
CA THR A 98 5.89 2.13 -6.26
C THR A 98 5.03 1.59 -7.41
N LYS A 99 5.58 1.55 -8.62
CA LYS A 99 4.84 1.03 -9.78
C LYS A 99 4.55 -0.46 -9.64
N VAL A 100 5.49 -1.24 -9.12
CA VAL A 100 5.25 -2.66 -8.82
C VAL A 100 4.10 -2.80 -7.85
N ALA A 101 4.16 -2.12 -6.70
CA ALA A 101 3.11 -2.21 -5.68
C ALA A 101 1.73 -1.79 -6.20
N LEU A 102 1.66 -0.79 -7.08
CA LEU A 102 0.41 -0.33 -7.73
C LEU A 102 -0.13 -1.31 -8.77
N ASN A 103 0.73 -2.08 -9.43
CA ASN A 103 0.33 -3.04 -10.46
C ASN A 103 0.11 -4.46 -9.90
N LEU A 104 0.59 -4.75 -8.69
CA LEU A 104 0.42 -6.06 -8.04
C LEU A 104 -1.05 -6.52 -7.98
N PRO A 105 -2.03 -5.69 -7.58
CA PRO A 105 -3.41 -6.12 -7.48
C PRO A 105 -3.97 -6.61 -8.82
N ILE A 106 -3.73 -5.87 -9.90
CA ILE A 106 -4.20 -6.23 -11.25
C ILE A 106 -3.53 -7.54 -11.69
N PHE A 107 -2.21 -7.62 -11.54
CA PHE A 107 -1.45 -8.80 -11.92
C PHE A 107 -1.92 -10.06 -11.16
N VAL A 108 -2.20 -9.94 -9.85
CA VAL A 108 -2.69 -11.06 -9.05
C VAL A 108 -4.11 -11.46 -9.45
N GLN A 109 -5.00 -10.50 -9.71
CA GLN A 109 -6.35 -10.80 -10.20
C GLN A 109 -6.36 -11.54 -11.55
N GLU A 110 -5.40 -11.24 -12.42
CA GLU A 110 -5.27 -11.91 -13.72
C GLU A 110 -4.75 -13.36 -13.60
N HIS A 111 -3.92 -13.67 -12.60
CA HIS A 111 -3.27 -14.97 -12.45
C HIS A 111 -3.90 -15.84 -11.35
N PHE A 112 -4.56 -15.23 -10.38
CA PHE A 112 -5.14 -15.86 -9.19
C PHE A 112 -6.51 -15.27 -8.89
N SER A 113 -7.44 -15.39 -9.85
CA SER A 113 -8.77 -14.80 -9.77
C SER A 113 -9.65 -15.33 -8.63
N GLU A 114 -9.30 -16.47 -8.06
CA GLU A 114 -9.96 -17.09 -6.91
C GLU A 114 -9.53 -16.49 -5.56
N TYR A 115 -8.46 -15.69 -5.54
CA TYR A 115 -7.96 -15.04 -4.32
C TYR A 115 -8.49 -13.62 -4.20
N ASP A 116 -8.94 -13.26 -3.02
CA ASP A 116 -9.54 -11.95 -2.74
C ASP A 116 -8.64 -11.00 -1.96
N HIS A 117 -7.48 -11.49 -1.46
CA HIS A 117 -6.55 -10.69 -0.65
C HIS A 117 -5.09 -10.87 -1.05
N LEU A 118 -4.36 -9.74 -1.03
CA LEU A 118 -2.90 -9.70 -1.00
C LEU A 118 -2.41 -9.44 0.41
N HIS A 119 -1.44 -10.23 0.86
CA HIS A 119 -0.73 -9.99 2.10
C HIS A 119 0.77 -9.83 1.86
N LEU A 120 1.41 -9.06 2.73
CA LEU A 120 2.86 -8.98 2.82
C LEU A 120 3.27 -8.58 4.25
N VAL A 121 4.49 -8.89 4.60
CA VAL A 121 5.10 -8.50 5.87
C VAL A 121 6.30 -7.61 5.58
N VAL A 122 6.48 -6.60 6.41
CA VAL A 122 7.59 -5.66 6.31
C VAL A 122 8.17 -5.46 7.71
N ASP A 123 9.49 -5.56 7.83
CA ASP A 123 10.18 -5.21 9.06
C ASP A 123 9.93 -3.74 9.41
N ALA A 124 9.66 -3.43 10.67
CA ALA A 124 9.27 -2.10 11.11
C ALA A 124 10.34 -1.04 10.80
N ASP A 125 11.61 -1.42 10.78
CA ASP A 125 12.73 -0.53 10.45
C ASP A 125 12.86 -0.24 8.94
N ASN A 126 12.20 -1.05 8.09
CA ASN A 126 12.15 -0.83 6.64
C ASN A 126 11.10 0.24 6.26
N THR A 127 11.32 1.47 6.72
CA THR A 127 10.39 2.59 6.54
C THR A 127 10.14 2.92 5.06
N ALA A 128 11.09 2.66 4.19
CA ALA A 128 10.95 2.86 2.75
C ALA A 128 9.90 1.91 2.16
N ALA A 129 9.91 0.64 2.58
CA ALA A 129 8.99 -0.37 2.08
C ALA A 129 7.56 -0.13 2.59
N TRP A 130 7.35 0.02 3.89
CA TRP A 130 5.97 0.22 4.37
C TRP A 130 5.34 1.53 3.91
N ASN A 131 6.10 2.63 3.77
CA ASN A 131 5.61 3.85 3.13
C ASN A 131 5.22 3.64 1.65
N LEU A 132 5.93 2.77 0.94
CA LEU A 132 5.63 2.39 -0.43
C LEU A 132 4.30 1.63 -0.51
N TYR A 133 4.11 0.61 0.34
CA TYR A 133 2.91 -0.20 0.33
C TYR A 133 1.67 0.57 0.77
N GLU A 134 1.78 1.41 1.80
CA GLU A 134 0.66 2.26 2.20
C GLU A 134 0.22 3.22 1.09
N ARG A 135 1.18 3.80 0.33
CA ARG A 135 0.84 4.61 -0.86
C ARG A 135 0.16 3.81 -1.96
N ALA A 136 0.50 2.54 -2.07
CA ALA A 136 -0.14 1.65 -3.03
C ALA A 136 -1.52 1.14 -2.55
N GLY A 137 -1.96 1.57 -1.36
CA GLY A 137 -3.28 1.25 -0.83
C GLY A 137 -3.31 0.07 0.11
N PHE A 138 -2.16 -0.54 0.43
CA PHE A 138 -2.10 -1.58 1.46
C PHE A 138 -2.37 -0.98 2.85
N ILE A 139 -3.05 -1.75 3.68
CA ILE A 139 -3.46 -1.36 5.02
C ILE A 139 -2.64 -2.16 6.03
N HIS A 140 -2.04 -1.45 7.01
CA HIS A 140 -1.42 -2.09 8.16
C HIS A 140 -2.50 -2.67 9.08
N THR A 141 -2.45 -3.98 9.35
CA THR A 141 -3.48 -4.69 10.12
C THR A 141 -3.00 -5.29 11.41
N ALA A 142 -1.73 -5.64 11.51
CA ALA A 142 -1.18 -6.24 12.71
C ALA A 142 0.33 -5.96 12.80
N THR A 143 0.84 -6.03 14.02
CA THR A 143 2.27 -5.98 14.32
C THR A 143 2.64 -7.21 15.16
N LYS A 144 3.72 -7.89 14.78
CA LYS A 144 4.33 -8.98 15.52
C LYS A 144 5.64 -8.50 16.14
N GLU A 145 5.83 -8.69 17.45
CA GLU A 145 6.99 -8.15 18.16
C GLU A 145 8.27 -9.00 17.98
N ASP A 146 8.13 -10.27 17.67
CA ASP A 146 9.20 -11.27 17.62
C ASP A 146 9.46 -11.78 16.19
N GLY A 147 9.50 -10.89 15.20
CA GLY A 147 9.94 -11.22 13.85
C GLY A 147 11.44 -11.56 13.78
N PRO A 148 11.93 -12.05 12.62
CA PRO A 148 13.32 -12.49 12.45
C PRO A 148 14.39 -11.47 12.81
N ILE A 149 14.11 -10.18 12.60
CA ILE A 149 15.04 -9.08 12.92
C ILE A 149 14.41 -8.00 13.81
N GLY A 150 13.26 -8.29 14.43
CA GLY A 150 12.54 -7.37 15.33
C GLY A 150 11.06 -7.30 15.02
N LEU A 151 10.49 -6.11 15.13
CA LEU A 151 9.07 -5.88 14.83
C LEU A 151 8.76 -6.12 13.36
N GLU A 152 7.73 -6.91 13.09
CA GLU A 152 7.15 -7.10 11.76
C GLU A 152 5.78 -6.46 11.68
N ARG A 153 5.47 -5.86 10.52
CA ARG A 153 4.17 -5.28 10.19
C ARG A 153 3.51 -6.08 9.10
N LEU A 154 2.31 -6.58 9.36
CA LEU A 154 1.47 -7.20 8.34
C LEU A 154 0.66 -6.12 7.61
N TYR A 155 0.72 -6.17 6.32
CA TYR A 155 -0.11 -5.37 5.42
C TYR A 155 -1.01 -6.26 4.59
N HIS A 156 -2.24 -5.82 4.37
CA HIS A 156 -3.15 -6.45 3.42
C HIS A 156 -3.68 -5.46 2.39
N LEU A 157 -4.10 -5.98 1.25
CA LEU A 157 -4.88 -5.29 0.25
C LEU A 157 -6.03 -6.20 -0.18
N ASP A 158 -7.24 -5.68 -0.13
CA ASP A 158 -8.44 -6.33 -0.63
C ASP A 158 -8.52 -6.15 -2.15
N LEU A 159 -8.56 -7.27 -2.88
CA LEU A 159 -8.57 -7.28 -4.34
C LEU A 159 -9.94 -6.97 -4.95
N ASP A 160 -11.03 -7.15 -4.19
CA ASP A 160 -12.38 -6.85 -4.65
C ASP A 160 -12.64 -5.35 -4.77
N GLN A 161 -11.74 -4.55 -4.25
CA GLN A 161 -11.93 -3.12 -4.12
C GLN A 161 -11.27 -2.33 -5.25
N LYS A 162 -12.00 -1.31 -5.68
CA LYS A 162 -11.47 -0.36 -6.66
C LYS A 162 -10.44 0.54 -5.97
N TYR A 163 -9.20 0.45 -6.42
CA TYR A 163 -8.12 1.34 -6.01
C TYR A 163 -7.71 2.22 -7.19
N VAL A 164 -7.76 3.54 -7.00
CA VAL A 164 -7.41 4.53 -8.01
C VAL A 164 -6.00 5.04 -7.71
N SER A 165 -5.04 4.59 -8.50
CA SER A 165 -3.62 4.87 -8.27
C SER A 165 -3.16 6.21 -8.85
N ASN A 166 -3.89 6.76 -9.81
CA ASN A 166 -3.56 7.99 -10.54
C ASN A 166 -4.16 9.26 -9.93
N ILE A 167 -4.59 9.19 -8.66
CA ILE A 167 -4.92 10.38 -7.88
C ILE A 167 -3.69 10.92 -7.15
N LYS A 168 -3.67 12.24 -6.95
CA LYS A 168 -2.68 12.98 -6.17
C LYS A 168 -3.40 13.85 -5.15
N LEU A 169 -2.89 13.87 -3.92
CA LEU A 169 -3.34 14.76 -2.86
C LEU A 169 -2.49 16.03 -2.86
N VAL A 170 -3.13 17.19 -2.74
CA VAL A 170 -2.48 18.51 -2.74
C VAL A 170 -3.14 19.39 -1.68
N VAL A 171 -2.35 20.02 -0.80
CA VAL A 171 -2.88 20.98 0.17
C VAL A 171 -3.33 22.23 -0.57
N ASP A 172 -4.52 22.73 -0.25
CA ASP A 172 -4.98 24.04 -0.66
C ASP A 172 -4.36 25.10 0.27
N GLU A 173 -3.35 25.80 -0.24
CA GLU A 173 -2.57 26.79 0.53
C GLU A 173 -3.35 28.08 0.83
N GLU A 174 -4.54 28.26 0.26
CA GLU A 174 -5.41 29.41 0.53
C GLU A 174 -6.21 29.25 1.84
N ILE A 175 -6.25 28.03 2.39
CA ILE A 175 -6.97 27.73 3.63
C ILE A 175 -6.04 27.88 4.85
N GLU A 176 -6.40 28.75 5.76
CA GLU A 176 -5.60 29.06 6.95
C GLU A 176 -5.87 28.09 8.12
N SER A 177 -4.78 27.78 8.85
CA SER A 177 -4.84 26.99 10.10
C SER A 177 -5.83 27.62 11.11
N PRO A 178 -6.58 26.81 11.88
CA PRO A 178 -6.49 25.34 12.01
C PRO A 178 -7.22 24.55 10.94
N ASN A 179 -7.92 25.22 10.02
CA ASN A 179 -8.62 24.53 8.93
C ASN A 179 -7.62 24.04 7.88
N ILE A 180 -7.97 22.95 7.23
CA ILE A 180 -7.20 22.39 6.12
C ILE A 180 -8.15 21.87 5.06
N LYS A 181 -7.74 22.03 3.79
CA LYS A 181 -8.36 21.38 2.64
C LYS A 181 -7.29 20.69 1.82
N ILE A 182 -7.55 19.46 1.44
CA ILE A 182 -6.66 18.62 0.65
C ILE A 182 -7.41 18.23 -0.61
N ASP A 183 -7.01 18.77 -1.73
CA ASP A 183 -7.61 18.51 -3.05
C ASP A 183 -7.19 17.13 -3.56
N ILE A 184 -8.12 16.47 -4.25
CA ILE A 184 -7.92 15.19 -4.93
C ILE A 184 -7.84 15.47 -6.43
N ILE A 185 -6.66 15.32 -6.99
CA ILE A 185 -6.37 15.60 -8.41
C ILE A 185 -6.23 14.28 -9.15
N LEU A 186 -6.97 14.10 -10.22
CA LEU A 186 -6.90 12.96 -11.12
C LEU A 186 -5.94 13.26 -12.28
N ASP A 187 -5.09 12.31 -12.65
CA ASP A 187 -4.13 12.40 -13.77
C ASP A 187 -3.21 13.63 -13.76
N ASN A 188 -3.01 14.26 -12.59
CA ASN A 188 -2.29 15.52 -12.37
C ASN A 188 -2.93 16.76 -13.04
N GLU A 189 -4.17 16.69 -13.49
CA GLU A 189 -4.81 17.76 -14.27
C GLU A 189 -6.15 18.21 -13.70
N LYS A 190 -7.01 17.27 -13.29
CA LYS A 190 -8.39 17.55 -12.92
C LYS A 190 -8.62 17.39 -11.42
N MET A 191 -9.02 18.44 -10.73
CA MET A 191 -9.54 18.33 -9.38
C MET A 191 -10.91 17.65 -9.42
N ILE A 192 -11.06 16.55 -8.72
CA ILE A 192 -12.26 15.69 -8.73
C ILE A 192 -12.89 15.52 -7.34
N GLY A 193 -12.29 16.11 -6.32
CA GLY A 193 -12.78 16.02 -4.96
C GLY A 193 -11.83 16.68 -3.98
N TYR A 194 -12.17 16.62 -2.70
CA TYR A 194 -11.34 17.13 -1.62
C TYR A 194 -11.70 16.50 -0.29
N LEU A 195 -10.76 16.61 0.66
CA LEU A 195 -10.98 16.37 2.09
C LEU A 195 -10.87 17.70 2.81
N GLU A 196 -11.74 17.96 3.77
CA GLU A 196 -11.69 19.12 4.65
C GLU A 196 -11.64 18.67 6.11
N GLY A 197 -10.94 19.44 6.92
CA GLY A 197 -10.82 19.15 8.34
C GLY A 197 -10.21 20.28 9.15
N THR A 198 -9.93 19.97 10.41
CA THR A 198 -9.19 20.86 11.32
C THR A 198 -8.03 20.10 11.94
N VAL A 199 -6.92 20.79 12.10
CA VAL A 199 -5.73 20.26 12.77
C VAL A 199 -5.66 20.81 14.19
N GLU A 200 -5.71 19.92 15.19
CA GLU A 200 -5.62 20.24 16.60
C GLU A 200 -4.72 19.23 17.31
N GLU A 201 -3.76 19.70 18.10
CA GLU A 201 -2.88 18.88 18.95
C GLU A 201 -2.24 17.66 18.24
N GLY A 202 -1.88 17.80 16.95
CA GLY A 202 -1.25 16.73 16.17
C GLY A 202 -2.25 15.70 15.58
N SER A 203 -3.55 15.95 15.70
CA SER A 203 -4.61 15.18 15.05
C SER A 203 -5.25 15.99 13.92
N LEU A 204 -5.52 15.35 12.79
CA LEU A 204 -6.38 15.88 11.73
C LEU A 204 -7.78 15.29 11.88
N LEU A 205 -8.72 16.11 12.33
CA LEU A 205 -10.14 15.76 12.33
C LEU A 205 -10.74 16.00 10.94
N ILE A 206 -11.05 14.94 10.24
CA ILE A 206 -11.72 14.97 8.94
C ILE A 206 -13.19 15.32 9.17
N LYS A 207 -13.67 16.40 8.56
CA LYS A 207 -15.04 16.88 8.66
C LYS A 207 -15.87 16.57 7.42
N ASN A 208 -15.21 16.54 6.25
CA ASN A 208 -15.89 16.33 4.99
C ASN A 208 -14.98 15.63 3.99
N ILE A 209 -15.57 14.74 3.19
CA ILE A 209 -14.95 14.14 2.02
C ILE A 209 -15.92 14.31 0.86
N PHE A 210 -15.52 15.07 -0.12
CA PHE A 210 -16.31 15.33 -1.32
C PHE A 210 -15.65 14.67 -2.55
N VAL A 211 -16.47 14.06 -3.38
CA VAL A 211 -16.09 13.56 -4.70
C VAL A 211 -17.15 13.99 -5.71
N ASP A 212 -16.70 14.51 -6.85
CA ASP A 212 -17.58 14.91 -7.96
C ASP A 212 -18.55 13.78 -8.33
N GLU A 213 -19.81 14.13 -8.61
CA GLU A 213 -20.88 13.15 -8.85
C GLU A 213 -20.53 12.15 -9.95
N ASN A 214 -19.92 12.61 -11.04
CA ASN A 214 -19.53 11.77 -12.17
C ASN A 214 -18.35 10.84 -11.87
N GLU A 215 -17.63 11.08 -10.76
CA GLU A 215 -16.46 10.32 -10.34
C GLU A 215 -16.76 9.40 -9.13
N ARG A 216 -17.99 9.46 -8.59
CA ARG A 216 -18.41 8.62 -7.44
C ARG A 216 -18.48 7.13 -7.81
N LYS A 217 -18.44 6.28 -6.81
CA LYS A 217 -18.48 4.80 -6.93
C LYS A 217 -17.33 4.19 -7.75
N ARG A 218 -16.26 4.95 -7.95
CA ARG A 218 -15.03 4.52 -8.65
C ARG A 218 -13.88 4.21 -7.69
N GLY A 219 -14.10 4.31 -6.38
CA GLY A 219 -13.07 4.08 -5.37
C GLY A 219 -12.22 5.31 -5.04
N ILE A 220 -12.58 6.53 -5.48
CA ILE A 220 -11.79 7.75 -5.26
C ILE A 220 -11.64 8.06 -3.78
N ALA A 221 -12.75 8.12 -3.02
CA ALA A 221 -12.71 8.44 -1.59
C ALA A 221 -11.87 7.43 -0.79
N SER A 222 -12.09 6.12 -1.01
CA SER A 222 -11.29 5.08 -0.35
C SER A 222 -9.81 5.16 -0.72
N SER A 223 -9.49 5.45 -1.98
CA SER A 223 -8.10 5.62 -2.43
C SER A 223 -7.42 6.84 -1.81
N ALA A 224 -8.14 7.97 -1.70
CA ALA A 224 -7.64 9.17 -1.03
C ALA A 224 -7.37 8.90 0.46
N LEU A 225 -8.32 8.26 1.17
CA LEU A 225 -8.18 7.89 2.58
C LEU A 225 -7.05 6.88 2.85
N ARG A 226 -6.71 6.03 1.88
CA ARG A 226 -5.54 5.14 1.98
C ARG A 226 -4.24 5.89 1.80
N GLN A 227 -4.20 6.86 0.91
CA GLN A 227 -2.99 7.64 0.61
C GLN A 227 -2.71 8.75 1.64
N ILE A 228 -3.73 9.23 2.37
CA ILE A 228 -3.62 10.41 3.23
C ILE A 228 -2.56 10.25 4.33
N GLY A 229 -2.45 9.09 4.94
CA GLY A 229 -1.44 8.84 5.98
C GLY A 229 -0.01 9.07 5.46
N THR A 230 0.33 8.54 4.30
CA THR A 230 1.64 8.77 3.67
C THR A 230 1.81 10.21 3.22
N PHE A 231 0.75 10.83 2.72
CA PHE A 231 0.77 12.23 2.33
C PHE A 231 1.10 13.14 3.51
N LEU A 232 0.43 12.96 4.65
CA LEU A 232 0.65 13.76 5.86
C LEU A 232 2.05 13.54 6.45
N ARG A 233 2.54 12.30 6.52
CA ARG A 233 3.91 12.03 6.98
C ARG A 233 4.98 12.78 6.18
N ARG A 234 4.72 13.06 4.91
CA ARG A 234 5.65 13.78 4.04
C ARG A 234 5.54 15.27 4.11
N ASN A 235 4.32 15.78 4.17
CA ASN A 235 4.02 17.20 3.99
C ASN A 235 3.67 17.92 5.28
N MET A 236 3.18 17.20 6.31
CA MET A 236 2.66 17.76 7.58
C MET A 236 3.12 16.88 8.74
N LYS A 237 4.41 16.98 9.05
CA LYS A 237 5.09 16.08 10.00
C LYS A 237 4.59 16.21 11.45
N GLU A 238 3.92 17.29 11.79
CA GLU A 238 3.28 17.53 13.08
C GLU A 238 2.06 16.63 13.31
N ILE A 239 1.40 16.16 12.24
CA ILE A 239 0.22 15.30 12.36
C ILE A 239 0.66 13.85 12.55
N SER A 240 0.14 13.22 13.59
CA SER A 240 0.40 11.81 13.95
C SER A 240 -0.85 10.95 13.92
N GLU A 241 -2.02 11.56 13.85
CA GLU A 241 -3.31 10.88 13.96
C GLU A 241 -4.33 11.49 12.98
N LEU A 242 -5.20 10.64 12.47
CA LEU A 242 -6.41 10.99 11.74
C LEU A 242 -7.61 10.61 12.60
N ALA A 243 -8.56 11.50 12.69
CA ALA A 243 -9.84 11.24 13.36
C ALA A 243 -10.99 11.59 12.42
N VAL A 244 -12.12 10.92 12.59
CA VAL A 244 -13.38 11.24 11.91
C VAL A 244 -14.55 10.92 12.83
N ALA A 245 -15.51 11.83 12.94
CA ALA A 245 -16.77 11.58 13.60
C ALA A 245 -17.81 11.24 12.52
N VAL A 246 -18.44 10.09 12.65
CA VAL A 246 -19.40 9.57 11.67
C VAL A 246 -20.73 9.36 12.36
N ASN A 247 -21.78 9.91 11.78
CA ASN A 247 -23.16 9.63 12.19
C ASN A 247 -23.47 8.15 11.92
N ASP A 248 -24.52 7.63 12.52
CA ASP A 248 -24.97 6.23 12.45
C ASP A 248 -25.38 5.80 11.02
N ASP A 249 -24.42 5.96 10.07
CA ASP A 249 -24.51 5.48 8.68
C ASP A 249 -23.56 4.30 8.50
N GLU A 250 -24.14 3.11 8.48
CA GLU A 250 -23.41 1.85 8.36
C GLU A 250 -22.50 1.79 7.11
N SER A 251 -22.87 2.45 6.02
CA SER A 251 -22.08 2.45 4.78
C SER A 251 -20.82 3.31 4.91
N ILE A 252 -20.93 4.42 5.64
CA ILE A 252 -19.80 5.33 5.91
C ILE A 252 -18.88 4.70 6.97
N ASN A 253 -19.44 4.11 8.01
CA ASN A 253 -18.70 3.37 9.03
C ASN A 253 -17.84 2.28 8.40
N LYS A 254 -18.43 1.44 7.53
CA LYS A 254 -17.71 0.41 6.78
C LYS A 254 -16.60 0.98 5.89
N LEU A 255 -16.79 2.16 5.29
CA LEU A 255 -15.74 2.80 4.50
C LEU A 255 -14.52 3.11 5.36
N PHE A 256 -14.70 3.71 6.54
CA PHE A 256 -13.57 4.08 7.40
C PHE A 256 -12.87 2.85 7.98
N GLU A 257 -13.60 1.87 8.47
CA GLU A 257 -13.02 0.59 8.92
C GLU A 257 -12.23 -0.08 7.80
N TYR A 258 -12.80 -0.08 6.61
CA TYR A 258 -12.21 -0.66 5.42
C TYR A 258 -10.88 0.00 5.00
N VAL A 259 -10.71 1.30 5.20
CA VAL A 259 -9.46 2.02 4.91
C VAL A 259 -8.52 2.13 6.12
N GLY A 260 -8.77 1.33 7.15
CA GLY A 260 -7.86 1.15 8.29
C GLY A 260 -8.06 2.11 9.46
N PHE A 261 -9.24 2.71 9.61
CA PHE A 261 -9.61 3.39 10.83
C PHE A 261 -10.19 2.38 11.83
N ALA A 262 -9.86 2.52 13.09
CA ALA A 262 -10.45 1.75 14.18
C ALA A 262 -11.50 2.58 14.89
N ARG A 263 -12.64 1.95 15.21
CA ARG A 263 -13.66 2.56 16.04
C ARG A 263 -13.11 2.75 17.45
N PHE A 264 -12.99 4.00 17.87
CA PHE A 264 -12.40 4.37 19.17
C PHE A 264 -13.44 4.60 20.24
N LYS A 265 -14.55 5.25 19.89
CA LYS A 265 -15.60 5.62 20.84
C LYS A 265 -16.97 5.62 20.17
N GLU A 266 -17.94 5.00 20.85
CA GLU A 266 -19.35 5.08 20.52
C GLU A 266 -19.99 6.19 21.37
N THR A 267 -20.76 7.07 20.74
CA THR A 267 -21.53 8.10 21.43
C THR A 267 -22.99 8.04 20.97
N ASP A 268 -23.89 8.69 21.72
CA ASP A 268 -25.33 8.71 21.39
C ASP A 268 -25.66 9.41 20.05
N LYS A 269 -24.68 10.07 19.43
CA LYS A 269 -24.87 10.84 18.19
C LYS A 269 -23.90 10.44 17.07
N ASP A 270 -22.65 10.20 17.41
CA ASP A 270 -21.59 9.96 16.44
C ASP A 270 -20.62 8.90 16.95
N ASP A 271 -20.14 8.07 16.06
CA ASP A 271 -19.01 7.19 16.30
C ASP A 271 -17.70 7.91 15.95
N LEU A 272 -16.72 7.84 16.84
CA LEU A 272 -15.38 8.34 16.58
C LEU A 272 -14.50 7.22 16.07
N TYR A 273 -13.93 7.40 14.88
CA TYR A 273 -12.94 6.52 14.28
C TYR A 273 -11.58 7.18 14.25
N ILE A 274 -10.51 6.43 14.56
CA ILE A 274 -9.15 6.91 14.62
C ILE A 274 -8.23 6.03 13.77
N LYS A 275 -7.25 6.67 13.13
CA LYS A 275 -6.15 6.00 12.45
C LYS A 275 -4.83 6.68 12.81
N TYR A 276 -3.93 5.97 13.46
CA TYR A 276 -2.57 6.45 13.72
C TYR A 276 -1.74 6.35 12.43
N ILE A 277 -1.01 7.41 12.11
CA ILE A 277 -0.17 7.51 10.91
C ILE A 277 1.32 7.55 11.23
N LYS A 278 1.67 7.65 12.52
CA LYS A 278 3.04 7.47 13.05
C LYS A 278 3.02 6.40 14.13
N TYR A 279 4.04 5.61 14.15
CA TYR A 279 4.23 4.52 15.10
C TYR A 279 5.58 4.67 15.78
#